data_9f60ed289336cf9f4f7a9b7cafb9615c
#
_entry.id   9f60ed289336cf9f4f7a9b7cafb9615c
#
_cell.length_a   1.000
_cell.length_b   1.000
_cell.length_c   1.000
_cell.angle_alpha   90.00
_cell.angle_beta   90.00
_cell.angle_gamma   90.00
#
_symmetry.space_group_name_H-M   'P 1'
#
loop_
_entity.id
_entity.type
_entity.pdbx_description
1 polymer ?
#
loop_
_entity_poly.entity_id
_entity_poly.type
_entity_poly.pdbx_seq_one_letter_code
_entity_poly.pdbx_strand_id
1 'polypeptide(L)'
;MPRWIAIGRAEGWDDLGRFTKEMKGTPNWRVDPKTTITTVFALADGRMMAECHAPSQADFDEWLKKRGWKVESVTQIRHIAKAGDIWDAGKH
;
A
#
# COMPACT_ATOMS: atom_id res chain seq x y z
N MET A 1 -13.94 3.10 6.40
CA MET A 1 -12.65 2.61 6.91
C MET A 1 -11.53 3.53 6.39
N PRO A 2 -10.60 3.96 7.23
CA PRO A 2 -9.54 4.85 6.79
C PRO A 2 -8.67 4.24 5.69
N ARG A 3 -8.15 5.11 4.85
CA ARG A 3 -7.16 4.74 3.84
C ARG A 3 -5.80 5.30 4.22
N TRP A 4 -4.78 4.53 3.95
CA TRP A 4 -3.40 4.85 4.31
C TRP A 4 -2.52 4.75 3.09
N ILE A 5 -1.44 5.52 3.06
CA ILE A 5 -0.42 5.41 2.03
C ILE A 5 0.95 5.28 2.69
N ALA A 6 1.74 4.34 2.20
CA ALA A 6 3.11 4.15 2.62
C ALA A 6 4.06 4.39 1.46
N ILE A 7 5.18 5.01 1.75
CA ILE A 7 6.29 5.18 0.81
C ILE A 7 7.52 4.56 1.44
N GLY A 8 8.24 3.75 0.68
CA GLY A 8 9.42 3.08 1.18
C GLY A 8 10.19 2.40 0.08
N ARG A 9 11.04 1.48 0.46
CA ARG A 9 11.86 0.70 -0.46
C ARG A 9 11.73 -0.78 -0.14
N ALA A 10 11.71 -1.61 -1.19
CA ALA A 10 11.71 -3.05 -1.06
C ALA A 10 12.68 -3.62 -2.08
N GLU A 11 13.49 -4.57 -1.64
CA GLU A 11 14.54 -5.14 -2.46
C GLU A 11 13.98 -6.00 -3.60
N GLY A 12 14.52 -5.81 -4.81
CA GLY A 12 14.17 -6.63 -5.98
C GLY A 12 12.85 -6.29 -6.65
N TRP A 13 12.17 -5.24 -6.24
CA TRP A 13 10.87 -4.87 -6.81
C TRP A 13 11.01 -3.96 -8.04
N ASP A 14 12.22 -3.65 -8.44
CA ASP A 14 12.53 -2.97 -9.70
C ASP A 14 12.44 -3.92 -10.90
N ASP A 15 12.44 -5.23 -10.67
CA ASP A 15 12.25 -6.23 -11.71
C ASP A 15 10.76 -6.57 -11.86
N LEU A 16 10.20 -6.36 -13.04
CA LEU A 16 8.79 -6.59 -13.32
C LEU A 16 8.36 -8.03 -13.02
N GLY A 17 9.20 -8.99 -13.35
CA GLY A 17 8.89 -10.41 -13.13
C GLY A 17 8.74 -10.73 -11.65
N ARG A 18 9.66 -10.23 -10.82
CA ARG A 18 9.62 -10.43 -9.38
C ARG A 18 8.45 -9.67 -8.75
N PHE A 19 8.23 -8.43 -9.18
CA PHE A 19 7.10 -7.62 -8.73
C PHE A 19 5.78 -8.34 -9.02
N THR A 20 5.61 -8.86 -10.24
CA THR A 20 4.41 -9.59 -10.64
C THR A 20 4.20 -10.82 -9.76
N LYS A 21 5.26 -11.58 -9.51
CA LYS A 21 5.20 -12.79 -8.70
C LYS A 21 4.79 -12.47 -7.25
N GLU A 22 5.35 -11.41 -6.67
CA GLU A 22 5.05 -11.00 -5.30
C GLU A 22 3.61 -10.51 -5.15
N MET A 23 3.05 -9.87 -6.18
CA MET A 23 1.73 -9.26 -6.12
C MET A 23 0.60 -10.19 -6.59
N LYS A 24 0.89 -11.42 -6.99
CA LYS A 24 -0.11 -12.31 -7.59
C LYS A 24 -1.05 -12.98 -6.61
N GLY A 25 -0.69 -13.15 -5.37
CA GLY A 25 -1.48 -13.93 -4.42
C GLY A 25 -2.49 -13.08 -3.66
N THR A 26 -3.69 -13.61 -3.43
CA THR A 26 -4.71 -12.97 -2.60
C THR A 26 -4.21 -12.57 -1.22
N PRO A 27 -3.40 -13.39 -0.52
CA PRO A 27 -2.87 -13.00 0.78
C PRO A 27 -1.99 -11.75 0.76
N ASN A 28 -1.46 -11.37 -0.40
CA ASN A 28 -0.66 -10.16 -0.53
C ASN A 28 -1.52 -8.90 -0.62
N TRP A 29 -2.79 -9.05 -0.95
CA TRP A 29 -3.74 -7.94 -1.09
C TRP A 29 -4.69 -7.85 0.11
N ARG A 30 -5.18 -8.99 0.57
CA ARG A 30 -6.08 -9.04 1.73
C ARG A 30 -5.33 -9.68 2.90
N VAL A 31 -4.80 -8.85 3.78
CA VAL A 31 -4.00 -9.29 4.92
C VAL A 31 -4.87 -9.99 5.96
N ASP A 32 -6.05 -9.44 6.21
CA ASP A 32 -7.05 -9.99 7.12
C ASP A 32 -8.43 -9.45 6.72
N PRO A 33 -9.52 -9.82 7.40
CA PRO A 33 -10.86 -9.34 7.02
C PRO A 33 -11.03 -7.82 7.04
N LYS A 34 -10.14 -7.10 7.72
CA LYS A 34 -10.24 -5.65 7.90
C LYS A 34 -9.22 -4.86 7.10
N THR A 35 -8.16 -5.52 6.61
CA THR A 35 -7.02 -4.85 6.00
C THR A 35 -6.87 -5.30 4.55
N THR A 36 -7.03 -4.38 3.62
CA THR A 36 -6.94 -4.66 2.18
C THR A 36 -5.97 -3.69 1.52
N ILE A 37 -4.97 -4.25 0.86
CA ILE A 37 -4.07 -3.46 0.02
C ILE A 37 -4.77 -3.26 -1.32
N THR A 38 -4.90 -2.01 -1.76
CA THR A 38 -5.65 -1.67 -2.96
C THR A 38 -4.78 -1.38 -4.16
N THR A 39 -3.61 -0.80 -3.95
CA THR A 39 -2.72 -0.41 -5.04
C THR A 39 -1.28 -0.45 -4.58
N VAL A 40 -0.39 -0.93 -5.42
CA VAL A 40 1.05 -0.89 -5.18
C VAL A 40 1.73 -0.35 -6.43
N PHE A 41 2.61 0.64 -6.25
CA PHE A 41 3.41 1.21 -7.32
C PHE A 41 4.89 0.91 -7.08
N ALA A 42 5.57 0.44 -8.12
CA ALA A 42 7.03 0.40 -8.15
C ALA A 42 7.50 1.63 -8.92
N LEU A 43 8.23 2.52 -8.26
CA LEU A 43 8.62 3.80 -8.83
C LEU A 43 9.97 3.71 -9.55
N ALA A 44 10.17 4.58 -10.53
CA ALA A 44 11.38 4.57 -11.34
C ALA A 44 12.65 4.92 -10.53
N ASP A 45 12.49 5.60 -9.41
CA ASP A 45 13.62 5.97 -8.53
C ASP A 45 13.95 4.89 -7.48
N GLY A 46 13.32 3.71 -7.59
CA GLY A 46 13.56 2.59 -6.67
C GLY A 46 12.70 2.58 -5.44
N ARG A 47 11.82 3.57 -5.29
CA ARG A 47 10.88 3.58 -4.16
C ARG A 47 9.60 2.82 -4.52
N MET A 48 8.83 2.50 -3.50
CA MET A 48 7.55 1.81 -3.61
C MET A 48 6.49 2.61 -2.89
N MET A 49 5.28 2.58 -3.41
CA MET A 49 4.11 3.16 -2.74
C MET A 49 3.03 2.10 -2.63
N ALA A 50 2.35 2.05 -1.48
CA ALA A 50 1.22 1.17 -1.29
C ALA A 50 0.05 1.93 -0.68
N GLU A 51 -1.14 1.68 -1.21
CA GLU A 51 -2.39 2.19 -0.64
C GLU A 51 -3.12 1.06 0.04
N CYS A 52 -3.68 1.35 1.22
CA CYS A 52 -4.31 0.33 2.07
C CYS A 52 -5.57 0.88 2.71
N HIS A 53 -6.60 0.02 2.82
CA HIS A 53 -7.75 0.24 3.69
C HIS A 53 -7.51 -0.55 4.98
N ALA A 54 -7.43 0.13 6.11
CA ALA A 54 -7.23 -0.52 7.40
C ALA A 54 -7.83 0.31 8.53
N PRO A 55 -8.29 -0.34 9.60
CA PRO A 55 -8.86 0.39 10.76
C PRO A 55 -7.84 1.28 11.45
N SER A 56 -6.56 0.91 11.41
CA SER A 56 -5.50 1.65 12.08
C SER A 56 -4.19 1.55 11.30
N GLN A 57 -3.28 2.47 11.59
CA GLN A 57 -1.94 2.45 11.02
C GLN A 57 -1.19 1.16 11.41
N ALA A 58 -1.40 0.67 12.63
CA ALA A 58 -0.72 -0.52 13.12
C ALA A 58 -0.97 -1.75 12.24
N ASP A 59 -2.19 -1.90 11.73
CA ASP A 59 -2.54 -3.02 10.86
C ASP A 59 -1.76 -2.94 9.54
N PHE A 60 -1.61 -1.74 8.99
CA PHE A 60 -0.84 -1.54 7.77
C PHE A 60 0.65 -1.73 8.02
N ASP A 61 1.17 -1.20 9.12
CA ASP A 61 2.58 -1.36 9.49
C ASP A 61 2.96 -2.83 9.59
N GLU A 62 2.09 -3.67 10.11
CA GLU A 62 2.33 -5.11 10.19
C GLU A 62 2.51 -5.75 8.82
N TRP A 63 1.65 -5.37 7.85
CA TRP A 63 1.79 -5.87 6.48
C TRP A 63 3.10 -5.42 5.86
N LEU A 64 3.46 -4.15 6.00
CA LEU A 64 4.69 -3.60 5.46
C LEU A 64 5.91 -4.32 6.02
N LYS A 65 5.90 -4.61 7.31
CA LYS A 65 6.97 -5.34 7.98
C LYS A 65 7.09 -6.76 7.46
N LYS A 66 5.98 -7.45 7.27
CA LYS A 66 5.96 -8.82 6.74
C LYS A 66 6.48 -8.88 5.31
N ARG A 67 6.27 -7.83 4.52
CA ARG A 67 6.75 -7.75 3.15
C ARG A 67 8.21 -7.29 3.05
N GLY A 68 8.83 -6.95 4.18
CA GLY A 68 10.24 -6.53 4.19
C GLY A 68 10.47 -5.12 3.68
N TRP A 69 9.46 -4.27 3.74
CA TRP A 69 9.61 -2.88 3.30
C TRP A 69 10.42 -2.06 4.29
N LYS A 70 11.33 -1.25 3.76
CA LYS A 70 12.00 -0.19 4.51
C LYS A 70 11.16 1.07 4.35
N VAL A 71 10.27 1.30 5.30
CA VAL A 71 9.26 2.38 5.22
C VAL A 71 9.90 3.72 5.53
N GLU A 72 9.69 4.68 4.63
CA GLU A 72 10.10 6.08 4.83
C GLU A 72 9.00 6.88 5.52
N SER A 73 7.74 6.66 5.12
CA SER A 73 6.60 7.32 5.75
C SER A 73 5.32 6.51 5.58
N VAL A 74 4.43 6.62 6.56
CA VAL A 74 3.06 6.11 6.50
C VAL A 74 2.16 7.23 7.00
N THR A 75 1.12 7.54 6.22
CA THR A 75 0.18 8.59 6.60
C THR A 75 -1.23 8.26 6.15
N GLN A 76 -2.21 8.83 6.83
CA GLN A 76 -3.60 8.68 6.43
C GLN A 76 -3.91 9.59 5.25
N ILE A 77 -4.65 9.07 4.28
CA ILE A 77 -5.09 9.84 3.12
C ILE A 77 -6.34 10.62 3.52
N ARG A 78 -6.31 11.93 3.31
CA ARG A 78 -7.42 12.81 3.66
C ARG A 78 -8.42 12.95 2.51
N HIS A 79 -7.92 13.25 1.32
CA HIS A 79 -8.75 13.45 0.12
C HIS A 79 -8.11 12.75 -1.07
N ILE A 80 -8.95 12.27 -2.00
CA ILE A 80 -8.49 11.60 -3.20
C ILE A 80 -9.19 12.23 -4.40
N ALA A 81 -8.40 12.55 -5.43
CA ALA A 81 -8.92 12.91 -6.75
C ALA A 81 -8.36 11.92 -7.76
N LYS A 82 -9.22 11.29 -8.51
CA LYS A 82 -8.82 10.29 -9.50
C LYS A 82 -9.64 10.54 -10.75
N ALA A 83 -9.00 10.59 -11.90
CA ALA A 83 -9.59 10.88 -13.23
C ALA A 83 -11.12 11.05 -13.24
N GLY A 84 -11.61 12.25 -12.89
CA GLY A 84 -13.03 12.57 -12.84
C GLY A 84 -13.73 12.35 -11.50
N ASP A 85 -13.08 11.68 -10.56
CA ASP A 85 -13.64 11.39 -9.23
C ASP A 85 -12.85 12.11 -8.15
N ILE A 86 -13.54 12.72 -7.21
CA ILE A 86 -12.95 13.39 -6.06
C ILE A 86 -13.77 12.99 -4.83
N TRP A 87 -13.11 12.50 -3.79
CA TRP A 87 -13.80 12.14 -2.55
C TRP A 87 -12.93 12.26 -1.33
N ASP A 88 -13.60 12.38 -0.18
CA ASP A 88 -12.95 12.45 1.12
C ASP A 88 -12.74 11.05 1.68
N ALA A 89 -11.50 10.56 1.61
CA ALA A 89 -11.16 9.23 2.06
C ALA A 89 -11.09 9.11 3.58
N GLY A 90 -11.00 10.23 4.29
CA GLY A 90 -10.92 10.24 5.75
C GLY A 90 -12.21 9.95 6.47
N LYS A 91 -13.34 9.95 5.75
CA LYS A 91 -14.68 9.74 6.35
C LYS A 91 -15.19 8.31 6.26
N HIS A 92 -14.41 7.41 5.76
CA HIS A 92 -14.84 6.02 5.59
C HIS A 92 -14.33 5.09 6.67
#